data_aaed319b48b83a9dd9fae46603655443
#
_entry.id   aaed319b48b83a9dd9fae46603655443
#
_cell.length_a   1.000
_cell.length_b   1.000
_cell.length_c   1.000
_cell.angle_alpha   90.00
_cell.angle_beta   90.00
_cell.angle_gamma   90.00
#
_symmetry.space_group_name_H-M   'P 1'
#
loop_
_entity.id
_entity.type
_entity.pdbx_description
1 polymer ?
#
loop_
_entity_poly.entity_id
_entity_poly.type
_entity_poly.pdbx_seq_one_letter_code
_entity_poly.pdbx_strand_id
1 'polypeptide(L)'
;MKEKTEMLRYSAIIVDDEAIVREGLVKHFDWKKYSIEIKGCFADGTDAWEFLKNQEIDILITDVKMVRMDGIELTRRAVEKYPNINVLFISGYGDIDYLKNAIKLGAVDYILKSIDLEELAEAMERTTERIRKRKRYEKIIRTPKGKESESGDQEPSVEHNAAIYKVKELIERKYNEQLSVECLADAVNLSTTYLCSLFKAQTGMTLNDYITRIRMEAAMRMLSDTQKHTYEICYDVGYLSPAYFCRLFKTYTGKTPKDWRNENQRL
;
A
#
# COMPACT_ATOMS: atom_id res chain seq x y z
N MET A 1 -7.27 33.02 -27.67
CA MET A 1 -6.11 32.20 -27.28
C MET A 1 -6.65 31.02 -26.49
N LYS A 2 -6.63 29.80 -27.06
CA LYS A 2 -7.07 28.60 -26.39
C LYS A 2 -5.91 28.14 -25.49
N GLU A 3 -6.09 28.20 -24.18
CA GLU A 3 -5.19 27.55 -23.24
C GLU A 3 -5.13 26.07 -23.60
N LYS A 4 -3.95 25.60 -24.01
CA LYS A 4 -3.61 24.20 -24.09
C LYS A 4 -3.56 23.68 -22.65
N THR A 5 -4.66 23.14 -22.19
CA THR A 5 -4.65 22.29 -20.99
C THR A 5 -3.73 21.11 -21.30
N GLU A 6 -2.51 21.11 -20.77
CA GLU A 6 -1.65 19.95 -20.77
C GLU A 6 -2.40 18.85 -20.06
N MET A 7 -2.97 17.91 -20.83
CA MET A 7 -3.56 16.70 -20.26
C MET A 7 -2.43 15.94 -19.57
N LEU A 8 -2.46 15.92 -18.25
CA LEU A 8 -1.59 15.08 -17.43
C LEU A 8 -1.70 13.65 -17.95
N ARG A 9 -0.64 13.13 -18.55
CA ARG A 9 -0.55 11.74 -18.97
C ARG A 9 0.10 10.95 -17.84
N TYR A 10 -0.52 9.83 -17.48
CA TYR A 10 0.04 8.85 -16.56
C TYR A 10 0.80 7.80 -17.36
N SER A 11 1.97 7.41 -16.90
CA SER A 11 2.79 6.38 -17.52
C SER A 11 2.52 5.03 -16.88
N ALA A 12 2.32 3.98 -17.70
CA ALA A 12 2.13 2.62 -17.22
C ALA A 12 3.01 1.62 -17.99
N ILE A 13 3.32 0.50 -17.34
CA ILE A 13 3.85 -0.70 -18.00
C ILE A 13 2.98 -1.90 -17.68
N ILE A 14 3.00 -2.89 -18.59
CA ILE A 14 2.29 -4.17 -18.45
C ILE A 14 3.33 -5.28 -18.43
N VAL A 15 3.25 -6.17 -17.43
CA VAL A 15 4.17 -7.28 -17.25
C VAL A 15 3.38 -8.56 -17.05
N ASP A 16 3.46 -9.49 -17.99
CA ASP A 16 2.76 -10.77 -17.95
C ASP A 16 3.51 -11.74 -18.87
N ASP A 17 3.70 -12.99 -18.52
CA ASP A 17 4.41 -13.96 -19.38
C ASP A 17 3.56 -14.41 -20.57
N GLU A 18 2.23 -14.30 -20.48
CA GLU A 18 1.31 -14.62 -21.55
C GLU A 18 1.18 -13.46 -22.58
N ALA A 19 1.72 -13.65 -23.78
CA ALA A 19 1.65 -12.65 -24.85
C ALA A 19 0.22 -12.20 -25.19
N ILE A 20 -0.72 -13.16 -25.18
CA ILE A 20 -2.12 -12.88 -25.50
C ILE A 20 -2.78 -11.92 -24.48
N VAL A 21 -2.40 -12.00 -23.22
CA VAL A 21 -2.88 -11.09 -22.16
C VAL A 21 -2.30 -9.69 -22.39
N ARG A 22 -0.98 -9.60 -22.57
CA ARG A 22 -0.31 -8.29 -22.81
C ARG A 22 -0.87 -7.56 -24.03
N GLU A 23 -0.96 -8.29 -25.17
CA GLU A 23 -1.49 -7.73 -26.43
C GLU A 23 -2.98 -7.39 -26.33
N GLY A 24 -3.75 -8.25 -25.66
CA GLY A 24 -5.16 -8.04 -25.39
C GLY A 24 -5.41 -6.75 -24.62
N LEU A 25 -4.69 -6.55 -23.52
CA LEU A 25 -4.80 -5.34 -22.69
C LEU A 25 -4.43 -4.07 -23.46
N VAL A 26 -3.34 -4.09 -24.21
CA VAL A 26 -2.92 -2.93 -25.02
C VAL A 26 -3.94 -2.60 -26.09
N LYS A 27 -4.51 -3.60 -26.76
CA LYS A 27 -5.35 -3.44 -27.95
C LYS A 27 -6.82 -3.15 -27.63
N HIS A 28 -7.36 -3.79 -26.59
CA HIS A 28 -8.80 -3.78 -26.32
C HIS A 28 -9.23 -2.85 -25.18
N PHE A 29 -8.31 -2.36 -24.35
CA PHE A 29 -8.62 -1.38 -23.31
C PHE A 29 -8.33 0.05 -23.76
N ASP A 30 -9.26 0.96 -23.51
CA ASP A 30 -9.10 2.38 -23.90
C ASP A 30 -8.28 3.17 -22.86
N TRP A 31 -6.97 2.96 -22.88
CA TRP A 31 -6.01 3.67 -22.01
C TRP A 31 -6.10 5.19 -22.11
N LYS A 32 -6.45 5.71 -23.30
CA LYS A 32 -6.54 7.16 -23.55
C LYS A 32 -7.68 7.81 -22.77
N LYS A 33 -8.78 7.09 -22.57
CA LYS A 33 -9.91 7.53 -21.73
C LYS A 33 -9.46 7.91 -20.32
N TYR A 34 -8.48 7.21 -19.78
CA TYR A 34 -7.92 7.43 -18.42
C TYR A 34 -6.65 8.29 -18.43
N SER A 35 -6.28 8.86 -19.59
CA SER A 35 -5.04 9.64 -19.77
C SER A 35 -3.78 8.82 -19.46
N ILE A 36 -3.80 7.51 -19.69
CA ILE A 36 -2.70 6.58 -19.46
C ILE A 36 -1.97 6.32 -20.78
N GLU A 37 -0.63 6.34 -20.73
CA GLU A 37 0.26 5.96 -21.82
C GLU A 37 1.06 4.72 -21.44
N ILE A 38 0.93 3.62 -22.22
CA ILE A 38 1.71 2.41 -22.01
C ILE A 38 3.13 2.64 -22.53
N LYS A 39 4.11 2.64 -21.63
CA LYS A 39 5.53 2.90 -21.93
C LYS A 39 6.30 1.63 -22.27
N GLY A 40 5.77 0.46 -21.94
CA GLY A 40 6.39 -0.82 -22.24
C GLY A 40 5.50 -2.01 -21.86
N CYS A 41 5.77 -3.13 -22.54
CA CYS A 41 5.18 -4.42 -22.24
C CYS A 41 6.30 -5.44 -22.11
N PHE A 42 6.35 -6.19 -21.02
CA PHE A 42 7.42 -7.11 -20.69
C PHE A 42 6.86 -8.51 -20.43
N ALA A 43 7.61 -9.53 -20.84
CA ALA A 43 7.22 -10.91 -20.62
C ALA A 43 7.68 -11.47 -19.26
N ASP A 44 8.47 -10.69 -18.51
CA ASP A 44 9.05 -11.17 -17.24
C ASP A 44 9.45 -9.98 -16.36
N GLY A 45 9.38 -10.17 -15.06
CA GLY A 45 9.74 -9.13 -14.09
C GLY A 45 11.19 -8.66 -14.19
N THR A 46 12.11 -9.52 -14.68
CA THR A 46 13.53 -9.15 -14.84
C THR A 46 13.69 -8.04 -15.89
N ASP A 47 13.03 -8.20 -17.03
CA ASP A 47 13.13 -7.22 -18.13
C ASP A 47 12.39 -5.92 -17.74
N ALA A 48 11.25 -6.05 -17.06
CA ALA A 48 10.53 -4.91 -16.50
C ALA A 48 11.38 -4.15 -15.46
N TRP A 49 12.12 -4.88 -14.61
CA TRP A 49 13.01 -4.27 -13.63
C TRP A 49 14.17 -3.51 -14.28
N GLU A 50 14.79 -4.06 -15.33
CA GLU A 50 15.82 -3.33 -16.08
C GLU A 50 15.31 -2.02 -16.65
N PHE A 51 14.07 -2.01 -17.15
CA PHE A 51 13.41 -0.79 -17.61
C PHE A 51 13.18 0.19 -16.45
N LEU A 52 12.65 -0.29 -15.31
CA LEU A 52 12.35 0.51 -14.13
C LEU A 52 13.61 1.07 -13.45
N LYS A 53 14.78 0.49 -13.65
CA LYS A 53 16.04 1.07 -13.15
C LYS A 53 16.32 2.45 -13.73
N ASN A 54 15.85 2.73 -14.93
CA ASN A 54 16.18 3.93 -15.68
C ASN A 54 14.98 4.85 -15.93
N GLN A 55 13.78 4.38 -15.68
CA GLN A 55 12.55 5.15 -15.97
C GLN A 55 11.51 4.97 -14.87
N GLU A 56 11.12 6.08 -14.24
CA GLU A 56 10.00 6.11 -13.31
C GLU A 56 8.68 6.05 -14.08
N ILE A 57 7.71 5.31 -13.53
CA ILE A 57 6.36 5.20 -14.06
C ILE A 57 5.34 5.40 -12.93
N ASP A 58 4.10 5.78 -13.33
CA ASP A 58 3.02 6.01 -12.37
C ASP A 58 2.30 4.69 -12.00
N ILE A 59 2.19 3.73 -12.94
CA ILE A 59 1.36 2.52 -12.79
C ILE A 59 2.13 1.29 -13.30
N LEU A 60 2.26 0.29 -12.43
CA LEU A 60 2.75 -1.04 -12.77
C LEU A 60 1.57 -2.01 -12.79
N ILE A 61 1.29 -2.63 -13.94
CA ILE A 61 0.31 -3.71 -14.10
C ILE A 61 1.10 -4.98 -14.29
N THR A 62 1.00 -5.95 -13.38
CA THR A 62 1.85 -7.13 -13.42
C THR A 62 1.09 -8.41 -13.09
N ASP A 63 1.41 -9.50 -13.80
CA ASP A 63 1.04 -10.84 -13.33
C ASP A 63 1.76 -11.13 -12.01
N VAL A 64 1.14 -11.95 -11.19
CA VAL A 64 1.73 -12.45 -9.94
C VAL A 64 2.82 -13.46 -10.21
N LYS A 65 2.60 -14.42 -11.12
CA LYS A 65 3.53 -15.52 -11.40
C LYS A 65 4.20 -15.34 -12.76
N MET A 66 5.51 -15.28 -12.74
CA MET A 66 6.34 -15.28 -13.94
C MET A 66 7.61 -16.12 -13.70
N VAL A 67 8.32 -16.52 -14.77
CA VAL A 67 9.34 -17.58 -14.70
C VAL A 67 10.61 -17.16 -13.96
N ARG A 68 11.21 -15.99 -14.29
CA ARG A 68 12.51 -15.53 -13.74
C ARG A 68 12.34 -14.64 -12.52
N MET A 69 11.52 -13.61 -12.64
CA MET A 69 11.17 -12.71 -11.53
C MET A 69 9.66 -12.57 -11.50
N ASP A 70 9.04 -13.01 -10.43
CA ASP A 70 7.61 -12.89 -10.23
C ASP A 70 7.16 -11.44 -9.95
N GLY A 71 5.85 -11.19 -10.07
CA GLY A 71 5.30 -9.85 -9.87
C GLY A 71 5.42 -9.34 -8.44
N ILE A 72 5.53 -10.22 -7.46
CA ILE A 72 5.69 -9.86 -6.05
C ILE A 72 7.09 -9.28 -5.82
N GLU A 73 8.12 -9.98 -6.30
CA GLU A 73 9.51 -9.51 -6.19
C GLU A 73 9.74 -8.25 -7.02
N LEU A 74 9.15 -8.17 -8.23
CA LEU A 74 9.16 -6.96 -9.05
C LEU A 74 8.54 -5.78 -8.30
N THR A 75 7.36 -5.99 -7.71
CA THR A 75 6.65 -4.96 -6.93
C THR A 75 7.46 -4.51 -5.73
N ARG A 76 8.04 -5.43 -4.98
CA ARG A 76 8.89 -5.09 -3.83
C ARG A 76 10.02 -4.13 -4.22
N ARG A 77 10.75 -4.44 -5.30
CA ARG A 77 11.84 -3.60 -5.82
C ARG A 77 11.33 -2.26 -6.37
N ALA A 78 10.20 -2.29 -7.08
CA ALA A 78 9.61 -1.10 -7.66
C ALA A 78 9.15 -0.10 -6.57
N VAL A 79 8.47 -0.57 -5.52
CA VAL A 79 8.00 0.26 -4.40
C VAL A 79 9.16 0.78 -3.56
N GLU A 80 10.21 -0.03 -3.35
CA GLU A 80 11.43 0.41 -2.65
C GLU A 80 12.11 1.58 -3.37
N LYS A 81 12.19 1.50 -4.71
CA LYS A 81 12.82 2.54 -5.54
C LYS A 81 11.89 3.74 -5.80
N TYR A 82 10.62 3.47 -6.06
CA TYR A 82 9.60 4.45 -6.41
C TYR A 82 8.41 4.33 -5.45
N PRO A 83 8.45 4.94 -4.26
CA PRO A 83 7.40 4.81 -3.23
C PRO A 83 6.00 5.28 -3.69
N ASN A 84 5.95 6.00 -4.80
CA ASN A 84 4.73 6.56 -5.37
C ASN A 84 4.13 5.72 -6.51
N ILE A 85 4.76 4.60 -6.88
CA ILE A 85 4.26 3.73 -7.93
C ILE A 85 2.95 3.06 -7.47
N ASN A 86 1.97 3.01 -8.38
CA ASN A 86 0.72 2.31 -8.11
C ASN A 86 0.78 0.95 -8.78
N VAL A 87 0.49 -0.11 -8.05
CA VAL A 87 0.60 -1.49 -8.55
C VAL A 87 -0.76 -2.13 -8.63
N LEU A 88 -1.09 -2.66 -9.81
CA LEU A 88 -2.25 -3.49 -10.08
C LEU A 88 -1.77 -4.90 -10.42
N PHE A 89 -2.21 -5.89 -9.66
CA PHE A 89 -1.94 -7.28 -9.99
C PHE A 89 -3.01 -7.86 -10.89
N ILE A 90 -2.57 -8.66 -11.86
CA ILE A 90 -3.42 -9.56 -12.64
C ILE A 90 -3.05 -10.98 -12.22
N SER A 91 -4.02 -11.80 -11.81
CA SER A 91 -3.72 -13.08 -11.18
C SER A 91 -4.69 -14.18 -11.59
N GLY A 92 -4.20 -15.42 -11.72
CA GLY A 92 -5.05 -16.61 -11.94
C GLY A 92 -5.81 -17.06 -10.69
N TYR A 93 -6.80 -17.92 -10.91
CA TYR A 93 -7.64 -18.55 -9.89
C TYR A 93 -6.83 -19.45 -8.95
N GLY A 94 -6.21 -19.04 -7.94
CA GLY A 94 -5.42 -19.87 -7.01
C GLY A 94 -4.32 -19.10 -6.31
N ASP A 95 -4.16 -17.85 -6.69
CA ASP A 95 -3.08 -17.00 -6.17
C ASP A 95 -3.50 -16.16 -4.95
N ILE A 96 -4.64 -16.47 -4.32
CA ILE A 96 -5.24 -15.72 -3.20
C ILE A 96 -4.25 -15.56 -2.01
N ASP A 97 -3.38 -16.53 -1.76
CA ASP A 97 -2.37 -16.40 -0.70
C ASP A 97 -1.21 -15.47 -1.11
N TYR A 98 -0.92 -15.34 -2.41
CA TYR A 98 0.02 -14.35 -2.93
C TYR A 98 -0.56 -12.93 -2.89
N LEU A 99 -1.87 -12.78 -3.14
CA LEU A 99 -2.59 -11.51 -3.05
C LEU A 99 -2.54 -10.89 -1.65
N LYS A 100 -2.59 -11.70 -0.60
CA LYS A 100 -2.42 -11.22 0.78
C LYS A 100 -1.04 -10.59 1.02
N ASN A 101 -0.01 -11.07 0.32
CA ASN A 101 1.33 -10.48 0.37
C ASN A 101 1.43 -9.23 -0.50
N ALA A 102 0.74 -9.19 -1.63
CA ALA A 102 0.67 -8.04 -2.53
C ALA A 102 0.02 -6.82 -1.86
N ILE A 103 -1.08 -7.03 -1.14
CA ILE A 103 -1.76 -5.97 -0.34
C ILE A 103 -0.81 -5.39 0.72
N LYS A 104 0.04 -6.22 1.35
CA LYS A 104 1.05 -5.75 2.32
C LYS A 104 2.15 -4.90 1.69
N LEU A 105 2.42 -5.06 0.39
CA LEU A 105 3.38 -4.27 -0.37
C LEU A 105 2.80 -2.94 -0.87
N GLY A 106 1.51 -2.65 -0.55
CA GLY A 106 0.85 -1.41 -0.98
C GLY A 106 0.29 -1.47 -2.40
N ALA A 107 -0.02 -2.70 -2.92
CA ALA A 107 -0.78 -2.82 -4.16
C ALA A 107 -2.10 -2.06 -4.06
N VAL A 108 -2.45 -1.37 -5.13
CA VAL A 108 -3.67 -0.55 -5.19
C VAL A 108 -4.88 -1.44 -5.37
N ASP A 109 -4.74 -2.50 -6.20
CA ASP A 109 -5.84 -3.38 -6.56
C ASP A 109 -5.34 -4.71 -7.15
N TYR A 110 -6.25 -5.66 -7.37
CA TYR A 110 -5.98 -6.88 -8.13
C TYR A 110 -7.18 -7.23 -9.02
N ILE A 111 -6.92 -7.90 -10.15
CA ILE A 111 -7.93 -8.38 -11.08
C ILE A 111 -7.66 -9.85 -11.39
N LEU A 112 -8.71 -10.66 -11.43
CA LEU A 112 -8.58 -12.08 -11.79
C LEU A 112 -8.40 -12.25 -13.30
N LYS A 113 -7.56 -13.20 -13.71
CA LYS A 113 -7.47 -13.65 -15.11
C LYS A 113 -8.79 -14.35 -15.51
N SER A 114 -9.43 -13.95 -16.40
CA SER A 114 -10.57 -13.72 -17.25
C SER A 114 -10.92 -12.24 -17.11
N ILE A 115 -9.95 -11.39 -17.47
CA ILE A 115 -9.95 -9.94 -17.19
C ILE A 115 -11.28 -9.35 -17.70
N ASP A 116 -12.10 -8.89 -16.77
CA ASP A 116 -13.26 -8.08 -17.08
C ASP A 116 -12.79 -6.65 -17.36
N LEU A 117 -13.10 -6.15 -18.56
CA LEU A 117 -12.71 -4.79 -18.94
C LEU A 117 -13.44 -3.71 -18.13
N GLU A 118 -14.61 -4.02 -17.55
CA GLU A 118 -15.33 -3.10 -16.67
C GLU A 118 -14.61 -3.02 -15.31
N GLU A 119 -14.21 -4.17 -14.75
CA GLU A 119 -13.41 -4.22 -13.51
C GLU A 119 -12.06 -3.50 -13.66
N LEU A 120 -11.39 -3.69 -14.81
CA LEU A 120 -10.16 -2.97 -15.13
C LEU A 120 -10.41 -1.45 -15.26
N ALA A 121 -11.52 -1.05 -15.85
CA ALA A 121 -11.91 0.35 -15.99
C ALA A 121 -12.10 1.02 -14.64
N GLU A 122 -12.81 0.38 -13.71
CA GLU A 122 -12.98 0.87 -12.34
C GLU A 122 -11.66 0.97 -11.58
N ALA A 123 -10.78 -0.03 -11.72
CA ALA A 123 -9.46 -0.02 -11.10
C ALA A 123 -8.60 1.14 -11.63
N MET A 124 -8.64 1.41 -12.94
CA MET A 124 -7.91 2.53 -13.55
C MET A 124 -8.48 3.88 -13.15
N GLU A 125 -9.80 4.00 -13.00
CA GLU A 125 -10.42 5.23 -12.51
C GLU A 125 -9.99 5.54 -11.07
N ARG A 126 -10.07 4.57 -10.17
CA ARG A 126 -9.58 4.70 -8.78
C ARG A 126 -8.10 5.07 -8.73
N THR A 127 -7.28 4.39 -9.55
CA THR A 127 -5.83 4.63 -9.59
C THR A 127 -5.49 6.03 -10.09
N THR A 128 -6.08 6.47 -11.19
CA THR A 128 -5.80 7.79 -11.77
C THR A 128 -6.33 8.93 -10.88
N GLU A 129 -7.45 8.73 -10.21
CA GLU A 129 -7.95 9.70 -9.22
C GLU A 129 -7.00 9.83 -8.02
N ARG A 130 -6.45 8.72 -7.52
CA ARG A 130 -5.44 8.70 -6.45
C ARG A 130 -4.18 9.46 -6.87
N ILE A 131 -3.65 9.20 -8.07
CA ILE A 131 -2.48 9.91 -8.59
C ILE A 131 -2.79 11.41 -8.77
N ARG A 132 -3.97 11.76 -9.27
CA ARG A 132 -4.41 13.15 -9.45
C ARG A 132 -4.47 13.91 -8.13
N LYS A 133 -5.10 13.31 -7.10
CA LYS A 133 -5.15 13.88 -5.75
C LYS A 133 -3.74 14.12 -5.22
N ARG A 134 -2.84 13.13 -5.30
CA ARG A 134 -1.45 13.26 -4.87
C ARG A 134 -0.71 14.40 -5.60
N LYS A 135 -0.72 14.40 -6.94
CA LYS A 135 -0.03 15.44 -7.75
C LYS A 135 -0.60 16.84 -7.47
N ARG A 136 -1.89 16.95 -7.15
CA ARG A 136 -2.52 18.23 -6.76
C ARG A 136 -2.00 18.73 -5.41
N TYR A 137 -1.86 17.87 -4.42
CA TYR A 137 -1.28 18.21 -3.12
C TYR A 137 0.19 18.60 -3.24
N GLU A 138 0.99 17.85 -4.00
CA GLU A 138 2.40 18.20 -4.27
C GLU A 138 2.55 19.57 -4.94
N LYS A 139 1.64 19.94 -5.82
CA LYS A 139 1.63 21.26 -6.49
C LYS A 139 1.26 22.38 -5.50
N ILE A 140 0.32 22.15 -4.59
CA ILE A 140 -0.07 23.12 -3.55
C ILE A 140 1.09 23.38 -2.59
N ILE A 141 1.85 22.34 -2.23
CA ILE A 141 3.02 22.44 -1.33
C ILE A 141 4.20 23.14 -2.03
N ARG A 142 4.35 23.02 -3.36
CA ARG A 142 5.44 23.62 -4.15
C ARG A 142 5.19 25.07 -4.57
N THR A 143 3.99 25.61 -4.39
CA THR A 143 3.73 27.06 -4.63
C THR A 143 4.16 27.83 -3.39
N PRO A 144 5.27 28.61 -3.44
CA PRO A 144 5.66 29.45 -2.31
C PRO A 144 4.62 30.56 -2.16
N LYS A 145 3.88 30.59 -1.06
CA LYS A 145 3.34 31.84 -0.56
C LYS A 145 4.54 32.74 -0.28
N GLY A 146 4.54 33.90 -0.91
CA GLY A 146 5.61 34.87 -1.01
C GLY A 146 6.52 35.03 0.21
N LYS A 147 7.78 35.21 -0.12
CA LYS A 147 8.89 35.88 0.60
C LYS A 147 8.70 36.08 2.12
N GLU A 148 9.54 35.40 2.84
CA GLU A 148 10.43 35.82 3.94
C GLU A 148 10.72 34.59 4.80
N SER A 149 11.87 34.13 4.93
CA SER A 149 13.13 34.42 5.52
C SER A 149 13.99 33.15 5.58
N GLU A 150 15.24 33.38 5.38
CA GLU A 150 16.36 32.43 5.43
C GLU A 150 16.50 31.79 6.80
N SER A 151 17.13 30.63 6.76
CA SER A 151 17.92 29.97 7.79
C SER A 151 17.23 29.06 8.82
N GLY A 152 17.80 27.90 8.95
CA GLY A 152 17.80 27.12 10.18
C GLY A 152 16.94 25.84 10.10
N ASP A 153 17.56 24.77 10.54
CA ASP A 153 16.98 23.49 10.90
C ASP A 153 15.55 23.66 11.48
N GLN A 154 14.52 23.36 10.67
CA GLN A 154 13.15 23.43 11.15
C GLN A 154 12.83 22.14 11.90
N GLU A 155 12.75 22.22 13.21
CA GLU A 155 11.98 21.28 14.01
C GLU A 155 10.58 21.07 13.39
N PRO A 156 10.01 19.85 13.47
CA PRO A 156 8.69 19.56 12.92
C PRO A 156 7.68 20.56 13.46
N SER A 157 7.00 21.28 12.58
CA SER A 157 6.00 22.29 12.96
C SER A 157 4.96 21.70 13.91
N VAL A 158 4.42 22.49 14.80
CA VAL A 158 3.41 22.10 15.81
C VAL A 158 2.21 21.39 15.14
N GLU A 159 1.85 21.76 13.91
CA GLU A 159 0.79 21.15 13.12
C GLU A 159 1.11 19.70 12.70
N HIS A 160 2.35 19.39 12.35
CA HIS A 160 2.77 18.04 11.99
C HIS A 160 2.79 17.11 13.21
N ASN A 161 3.19 17.61 14.37
CA ASN A 161 3.12 16.85 15.62
C ASN A 161 1.67 16.54 16.01
N ALA A 162 0.76 17.50 15.83
CA ALA A 162 -0.66 17.33 16.08
C ALA A 162 -1.30 16.28 15.14
N ALA A 163 -0.90 16.27 13.84
CA ALA A 163 -1.40 15.28 12.88
C ALA A 163 -0.97 13.85 13.27
N ILE A 164 0.30 13.65 13.62
CA ILE A 164 0.80 12.33 14.05
C ILE A 164 0.18 11.89 15.38
N TYR A 165 -0.01 12.81 16.31
CA TYR A 165 -0.72 12.51 17.56
C TYR A 165 -2.15 12.03 17.29
N LYS A 166 -2.90 12.72 16.42
CA LYS A 166 -4.26 12.33 16.02
C LYS A 166 -4.30 10.97 15.33
N VAL A 167 -3.31 10.66 14.48
CA VAL A 167 -3.19 9.35 13.83
C VAL A 167 -2.95 8.25 14.85
N LYS A 168 -2.05 8.45 15.81
CA LYS A 168 -1.81 7.49 16.91
C LYS A 168 -3.09 7.25 17.72
N GLU A 169 -3.77 8.30 18.12
CA GLU A 169 -5.05 8.21 18.85
C GLU A 169 -6.09 7.42 18.05
N LEU A 170 -6.24 7.69 16.76
CA LEU A 170 -7.15 6.94 15.87
C LEU A 170 -6.81 5.46 15.81
N ILE A 171 -5.52 5.12 15.69
CA ILE A 171 -5.07 3.72 15.67
C ILE A 171 -5.37 3.07 17.01
N GLU A 172 -5.05 3.69 18.14
CA GLU A 172 -5.30 3.16 19.48
C GLU A 172 -6.80 2.94 19.78
N ARG A 173 -7.66 3.78 19.23
CA ARG A 173 -9.12 3.65 19.39
C ARG A 173 -9.76 2.62 18.48
N LYS A 174 -9.19 2.39 17.29
CA LYS A 174 -9.81 1.63 16.20
C LYS A 174 -8.92 0.47 15.68
N TYR A 175 -7.91 0.05 16.44
CA TYR A 175 -6.97 -0.99 16.00
C TYR A 175 -7.66 -2.31 15.63
N ASN A 176 -8.81 -2.60 16.21
CA ASN A 176 -9.60 -3.79 15.93
C ASN A 176 -10.47 -3.69 14.65
N GLU A 177 -10.59 -2.50 14.07
CA GLU A 177 -11.28 -2.28 12.81
C GLU A 177 -10.32 -2.45 11.61
N GLN A 178 -10.88 -2.47 10.40
CA GLN A 178 -10.10 -2.42 9.14
C GLN A 178 -9.56 -0.99 8.96
N LEU A 179 -8.35 -0.74 9.46
CA LEU A 179 -7.67 0.53 9.27
C LEU A 179 -6.84 0.50 8.01
N SER A 180 -7.21 1.33 7.03
CA SER A 180 -6.38 1.59 5.86
C SER A 180 -5.54 2.86 6.05
N VAL A 181 -4.37 2.91 5.39
CA VAL A 181 -3.51 4.10 5.43
C VAL A 181 -4.22 5.31 4.84
N GLU A 182 -5.09 5.08 3.85
CA GLU A 182 -5.94 6.10 3.23
C GLU A 182 -6.87 6.74 4.24
N CYS A 183 -7.58 5.92 5.01
CA CYS A 183 -8.50 6.40 6.05
C CYS A 183 -7.78 7.24 7.11
N LEU A 184 -6.57 6.84 7.51
CA LEU A 184 -5.75 7.58 8.45
C LEU A 184 -5.24 8.90 7.87
N ALA A 185 -4.87 8.91 6.59
CA ALA A 185 -4.40 10.09 5.88
C ALA A 185 -5.53 11.11 5.68
N ASP A 186 -6.72 10.65 5.29
CA ASP A 186 -7.91 11.49 5.14
C ASP A 186 -8.31 12.15 6.47
N ALA A 187 -8.22 11.41 7.59
CA ALA A 187 -8.57 11.93 8.91
C ALA A 187 -7.68 13.11 9.38
N VAL A 188 -6.49 13.24 8.79
CA VAL A 188 -5.54 14.33 9.10
C VAL A 188 -5.28 15.25 7.91
N ASN A 189 -6.05 15.11 6.82
CA ASN A 189 -5.95 15.87 5.58
C ASN A 189 -4.52 15.83 4.96
N LEU A 190 -3.84 14.69 5.04
CA LEU A 190 -2.53 14.46 4.45
C LEU A 190 -2.63 13.44 3.31
N SER A 191 -1.67 13.46 2.39
CA SER A 191 -1.53 12.35 1.45
C SER A 191 -1.00 11.11 2.17
N THR A 192 -1.33 9.91 1.69
CA THR A 192 -0.84 8.63 2.25
C THR A 192 0.69 8.58 2.29
N THR A 193 1.33 9.01 1.21
CA THR A 193 2.80 9.05 1.10
C THR A 193 3.43 10.00 2.12
N TYR A 194 2.86 11.20 2.24
CA TYR A 194 3.36 12.18 3.19
C TYR A 194 3.15 11.72 4.63
N LEU A 195 1.96 11.21 4.94
CA LEU A 195 1.68 10.62 6.25
C LEU A 195 2.66 9.50 6.60
N CYS A 196 2.89 8.54 5.67
CA CYS A 196 3.84 7.45 5.90
C CYS A 196 5.25 7.95 6.18
N SER A 197 5.74 8.90 5.38
CA SER A 197 7.08 9.49 5.55
C SER A 197 7.20 10.26 6.87
N LEU A 198 6.21 11.10 7.17
CA LEU A 198 6.15 11.89 8.39
C LEU A 198 6.05 11.00 9.63
N PHE A 199 5.19 9.97 9.58
CA PHE A 199 5.02 9.03 10.69
C PHE A 199 6.30 8.27 10.98
N LYS A 200 6.98 7.76 9.92
CA LYS A 200 8.26 7.06 10.05
C LYS A 200 9.35 7.98 10.58
N ALA A 201 9.43 9.22 10.09
CA ALA A 201 10.41 10.20 10.56
C ALA A 201 10.24 10.52 12.06
N GLN A 202 8.99 10.65 12.55
CA GLN A 202 8.71 11.01 13.94
C GLN A 202 8.69 9.83 14.91
N THR A 203 8.33 8.62 14.43
CA THR A 203 8.16 7.46 15.32
C THR A 203 9.25 6.41 15.16
N GLY A 204 10.06 6.50 14.11
CA GLY A 204 11.08 5.50 13.75
C GLY A 204 10.51 4.23 13.13
N MET A 205 9.18 4.08 12.98
CA MET A 205 8.53 2.88 12.46
C MET A 205 7.45 3.19 11.42
N THR A 206 7.10 2.21 10.59
CA THR A 206 6.01 2.40 9.63
C THR A 206 4.64 2.40 10.32
N LEU A 207 3.63 2.95 9.66
CA LEU A 207 2.23 2.89 10.15
C LEU A 207 1.75 1.46 10.37
N ASN A 208 2.07 0.55 9.45
CA ASN A 208 1.68 -0.86 9.57
C ASN A 208 2.36 -1.56 10.74
N ASP A 209 3.65 -1.26 11.00
CA ASP A 209 4.36 -1.79 12.15
C ASP A 209 3.75 -1.26 13.46
N TYR A 210 3.36 0.01 13.47
CA TYR A 210 2.70 0.62 14.63
C TYR A 210 1.33 -0.02 14.91
N ILE A 211 0.49 -0.21 13.90
CA ILE A 211 -0.81 -0.91 14.02
C ILE A 211 -0.59 -2.34 14.50
N THR A 212 0.38 -3.04 13.91
CA THR A 212 0.73 -4.41 14.32
C THR A 212 1.15 -4.46 15.78
N ARG A 213 1.99 -3.53 16.22
CA ARG A 213 2.41 -3.42 17.61
C ARG A 213 1.22 -3.27 18.56
N ILE A 214 0.32 -2.31 18.30
CA ILE A 214 -0.85 -2.07 19.14
C ILE A 214 -1.75 -3.31 19.22
N ARG A 215 -1.97 -3.98 18.08
CA ARG A 215 -2.74 -5.24 18.03
C ARG A 215 -2.08 -6.37 18.81
N MET A 216 -0.77 -6.52 18.72
CA MET A 216 -0.02 -7.56 19.46
C MET A 216 -0.02 -7.27 20.97
N GLU A 217 0.16 -6.02 21.37
CA GLU A 217 0.07 -5.61 22.78
C GLU A 217 -1.32 -5.86 23.37
N ALA A 218 -2.38 -5.59 22.59
CA ALA A 218 -3.75 -5.90 22.98
C ALA A 218 -3.96 -7.42 23.09
N ALA A 219 -3.46 -8.20 22.13
CA ALA A 219 -3.55 -9.66 22.17
C ALA A 219 -2.83 -10.26 23.37
N MET A 220 -1.64 -9.77 23.69
CA MET A 220 -0.88 -10.22 24.89
C MET A 220 -1.67 -9.98 26.17
N ARG A 221 -2.28 -8.79 26.33
CA ARG A 221 -3.16 -8.51 27.49
C ARG A 221 -4.36 -9.44 27.54
N MET A 222 -5.09 -9.61 26.42
CA MET A 222 -6.26 -10.50 26.37
C MET A 222 -5.91 -11.96 26.67
N LEU A 223 -4.76 -12.43 26.18
CA LEU A 223 -4.28 -13.79 26.47
C LEU A 223 -3.97 -14.00 27.95
N SER A 224 -3.47 -12.97 28.64
CA SER A 224 -3.13 -13.04 30.07
C SER A 224 -4.35 -12.86 31.00
N ASP A 225 -5.29 -11.99 30.60
CA ASP A 225 -6.35 -11.50 31.48
C ASP A 225 -7.72 -12.16 31.21
N THR A 226 -7.86 -12.96 30.15
CA THR A 226 -9.15 -13.56 29.77
C THR A 226 -9.06 -15.04 29.46
N GLN A 227 -10.22 -15.74 29.53
CA GLN A 227 -10.39 -17.15 29.12
C GLN A 227 -10.79 -17.29 27.65
N LYS A 228 -10.82 -16.19 26.87
CA LYS A 228 -11.19 -16.22 25.46
C LYS A 228 -10.28 -17.16 24.66
N HIS A 229 -10.85 -17.90 23.72
CA HIS A 229 -10.07 -18.72 22.83
C HIS A 229 -9.14 -17.86 21.92
N THR A 230 -8.02 -18.42 21.51
CA THR A 230 -7.04 -17.71 20.67
C THR A 230 -7.65 -17.17 19.36
N TYR A 231 -8.62 -17.89 18.77
CA TYR A 231 -9.29 -17.45 17.56
C TYR A 231 -10.22 -16.23 17.81
N GLU A 232 -10.87 -16.16 18.99
CA GLU A 232 -11.69 -15.02 19.39
C GLU A 232 -10.83 -13.78 19.58
N ILE A 233 -9.70 -13.93 20.27
CA ILE A 233 -8.72 -12.84 20.45
C ILE A 233 -8.17 -12.37 19.09
N CYS A 234 -7.91 -13.30 18.16
CA CYS A 234 -7.51 -12.96 16.80
C CYS A 234 -8.49 -11.97 16.13
N TYR A 235 -9.81 -12.26 16.22
CA TYR A 235 -10.85 -11.39 15.64
C TYR A 235 -10.99 -10.08 16.43
N ASP A 236 -10.97 -10.14 17.76
CA ASP A 236 -11.08 -8.99 18.66
C ASP A 236 -9.96 -7.97 18.43
N VAL A 237 -8.77 -8.40 18.02
CA VAL A 237 -7.65 -7.50 17.71
C VAL A 237 -7.54 -7.14 16.23
N GLY A 238 -8.55 -7.50 15.42
CA GLY A 238 -8.69 -7.06 14.03
C GLY A 238 -7.96 -7.92 12.98
N TYR A 239 -7.67 -9.19 13.27
CA TYR A 239 -7.18 -10.15 12.27
C TYR A 239 -8.28 -11.11 11.83
N LEU A 240 -8.35 -11.40 10.52
CA LEU A 240 -9.33 -12.29 9.94
C LEU A 240 -8.88 -13.77 9.86
N SER A 241 -7.58 -14.04 10.05
CA SER A 241 -7.00 -15.38 9.92
C SER A 241 -6.26 -15.79 11.20
N PRO A 242 -6.79 -16.75 11.96
CA PRO A 242 -6.10 -17.28 13.15
C PRO A 242 -4.71 -17.85 12.85
N ALA A 243 -4.53 -18.53 11.71
CA ALA A 243 -3.24 -19.07 11.31
C ALA A 243 -2.19 -17.97 11.06
N TYR A 244 -2.60 -16.88 10.41
CA TYR A 244 -1.75 -15.72 10.21
C TYR A 244 -1.43 -15.02 11.54
N PHE A 245 -2.44 -14.79 12.36
CA PHE A 245 -2.27 -14.21 13.69
C PHE A 245 -1.28 -14.99 14.55
N CYS A 246 -1.40 -16.32 14.63
CA CYS A 246 -0.48 -17.15 15.42
C CYS A 246 0.97 -17.05 14.94
N ARG A 247 1.20 -17.02 13.62
CA ARG A 247 2.54 -16.83 13.06
C ARG A 247 3.12 -15.45 13.40
N LEU A 248 2.30 -14.41 13.20
CA LEU A 248 2.70 -13.03 13.47
C LEU A 248 2.98 -12.81 14.96
N PHE A 249 2.13 -13.35 15.84
CA PHE A 249 2.30 -13.30 17.29
C PHE A 249 3.61 -13.98 17.72
N LYS A 250 3.90 -15.17 17.16
CA LYS A 250 5.17 -15.87 17.41
C LYS A 250 6.38 -15.08 16.92
N THR A 251 6.29 -14.46 15.74
CA THR A 251 7.37 -13.60 15.22
C THR A 251 7.60 -12.39 16.12
N TYR A 252 6.53 -11.80 16.66
CA TYR A 252 6.59 -10.60 17.48
C TYR A 252 7.08 -10.88 18.91
N THR A 253 6.60 -11.96 19.54
CA THR A 253 6.85 -12.27 20.95
C THR A 253 7.88 -13.37 21.19
N GLY A 254 8.27 -14.11 20.15
CA GLY A 254 9.09 -15.31 20.22
C GLY A 254 8.32 -16.57 20.67
N LYS A 255 7.03 -16.45 21.04
CA LYS A 255 6.21 -17.53 21.62
C LYS A 255 4.89 -17.69 20.90
N THR A 256 4.31 -18.90 20.92
CA THR A 256 2.94 -19.05 20.42
C THR A 256 1.93 -18.41 21.39
N PRO A 257 0.73 -18.02 20.93
CA PRO A 257 -0.32 -17.50 21.81
C PRO A 257 -0.65 -18.44 22.98
N LYS A 258 -0.59 -19.77 22.75
CA LYS A 258 -0.82 -20.78 23.78
C LYS A 258 0.28 -20.78 24.84
N ASP A 259 1.55 -20.75 24.42
CA ASP A 259 2.69 -20.71 25.32
C ASP A 259 2.71 -19.43 26.14
N TRP A 260 2.42 -18.29 25.46
CA TRP A 260 2.29 -16.99 26.14
C TRP A 260 1.24 -17.03 27.23
N ARG A 261 0.05 -17.58 26.97
CA ARG A 261 -1.02 -17.73 27.96
C ARG A 261 -0.58 -18.56 29.15
N ASN A 262 -0.01 -19.75 28.91
CA ASN A 262 0.41 -20.66 29.97
C ASN A 262 1.43 -20.05 30.95
N GLU A 263 2.27 -19.13 30.44
CA GLU A 263 3.30 -18.48 31.26
C GLU A 263 2.82 -17.18 31.94
N ASN A 264 1.83 -16.50 31.38
CA ASN A 264 1.43 -15.16 31.82
C ASN A 264 0.00 -15.08 32.35
N GLN A 265 -0.73 -16.20 32.41
CA GLN A 265 -2.11 -16.20 32.90
C GLN A 265 -2.15 -15.80 34.38
N ARG A 266 -2.83 -14.70 34.67
CA ARG A 266 -3.05 -14.12 35.99
C ARG A 266 -4.45 -14.49 36.50
N LEU A 267 -4.69 -15.77 36.77
CA LEU A 267 -5.96 -16.22 37.33
C LEU A 267 -5.75 -16.76 38.74
#